data_e110d76cfe115e1212878f9df6e5db5d
#
_entry.id   e110d76cfe115e1212878f9df6e5db5d
#
_cell.length_a   1.000
_cell.length_b   1.000
_cell.length_c   1.000
_cell.angle_alpha   90.00
_cell.angle_beta   90.00
_cell.angle_gamma   90.00
#
_symmetry.space_group_name_H-M   'P 1'
#
loop_
_entity.id
_entity.type
_entity.pdbx_description
1 polymer ?
#
loop_
_entity_poly.entity_id
_entity_poly.type
_entity_poly.pdbx_seq_one_letter_code
_entity_poly.pdbx_strand_id
1 'polypeptide(L)'
;MPTNNNNDNSRRRSGAKPQIDTKYAHLQPQDIGLERVVLGALMVDSDAFSMVSEMLKPSTFYEPRHQKIYEAIQKMNMEERPVDIMTLVNELTKMGEIDRVGGAAYLMDISSQVASAAHIEYHARILAQKALQRQLIHYASDIETQAFDESVDVDELMQHAEAELFTLSQNNTKQDYTQIDPVIKDAVDILQRAAKNSGGLTGIPTGYTGLDRHRDRKSVV
;
A
#
# COMPACT_ATOMS: atom_id res chain seq x y z
N MET A 1 -43.44 69.81 11.14
CA MET A 1 -43.78 68.45 11.56
C MET A 1 -42.79 67.53 10.89
N PRO A 2 -41.89 66.88 11.60
CA PRO A 2 -40.86 65.97 11.00
C PRO A 2 -41.40 64.57 10.97
N THR A 3 -41.29 63.95 9.83
CA THR A 3 -41.56 62.53 9.60
C THR A 3 -40.35 61.68 10.00
N ASN A 4 -40.59 60.86 10.97
CA ASN A 4 -39.62 59.91 11.52
C ASN A 4 -39.50 58.68 10.58
N ASN A 5 -38.36 58.48 9.96
CA ASN A 5 -38.10 57.38 9.08
C ASN A 5 -37.12 56.36 9.79
N ASN A 6 -37.74 55.46 10.52
CA ASN A 6 -37.01 54.36 11.19
C ASN A 6 -36.62 53.31 10.14
N ASN A 7 -35.37 53.34 9.71
CA ASN A 7 -34.79 52.39 8.80
C ASN A 7 -34.18 51.26 9.62
N ASP A 8 -34.97 50.21 9.85
CA ASP A 8 -34.59 49.02 10.60
C ASP A 8 -33.71 48.11 9.70
N ASN A 9 -32.40 48.30 9.83
CA ASN A 9 -31.39 47.64 9.04
C ASN A 9 -31.05 46.27 9.69
N SER A 10 -31.96 45.31 9.51
CA SER A 10 -31.72 43.90 9.90
C SER A 10 -30.58 43.32 9.08
N ARG A 11 -29.35 43.41 9.61
CA ARG A 11 -28.17 42.76 9.10
C ARG A 11 -28.39 41.24 9.10
N ARG A 12 -28.83 40.71 7.96
CA ARG A 12 -28.72 39.30 7.65
C ARG A 12 -27.23 38.92 7.71
N ARG A 13 -26.81 38.23 8.78
CA ARG A 13 -25.56 37.54 8.82
C ARG A 13 -25.64 36.41 7.77
N SER A 14 -25.11 36.66 6.58
CA SER A 14 -24.84 35.63 5.62
C SER A 14 -23.80 34.70 6.26
N GLY A 15 -24.21 33.51 6.61
CA GLY A 15 -23.28 32.46 7.01
C GLY A 15 -22.28 32.26 5.87
N ALA A 16 -21.07 32.74 6.05
CA ALA A 16 -19.96 32.42 5.17
C ALA A 16 -19.77 30.91 5.27
N LYS A 17 -20.09 30.20 4.18
CA LYS A 17 -19.66 28.83 4.02
C LYS A 17 -18.14 28.79 4.20
N PRO A 18 -17.57 27.84 4.96
CA PRO A 18 -16.14 27.74 5.08
C PRO A 18 -15.57 27.64 3.66
N GLN A 19 -14.78 28.62 3.27
CA GLN A 19 -13.98 28.54 2.05
C GLN A 19 -12.93 27.46 2.34
N ILE A 20 -13.12 26.27 1.76
CA ILE A 20 -12.09 25.26 1.68
C ILE A 20 -10.94 25.92 0.94
N ASP A 21 -9.84 26.12 1.66
CA ASP A 21 -8.62 26.74 1.11
C ASP A 21 -8.15 25.84 -0.03
N THR A 22 -8.35 26.27 -1.27
CA THR A 22 -7.98 25.57 -2.50
C THR A 22 -6.46 25.38 -2.67
N LYS A 23 -5.67 25.79 -1.68
CA LYS A 23 -4.23 25.54 -1.62
C LYS A 23 -3.86 24.05 -1.56
N TYR A 24 -4.79 23.17 -1.25
CA TYR A 24 -4.58 21.71 -1.15
C TYR A 24 -5.32 20.90 -2.21
N ALA A 25 -5.74 21.51 -3.31
CA ALA A 25 -6.18 20.77 -4.49
C ALA A 25 -4.97 20.08 -5.16
N HIS A 26 -4.19 19.34 -4.36
CA HIS A 26 -3.14 18.49 -4.89
C HIS A 26 -3.81 17.30 -5.60
N LEU A 27 -3.42 17.07 -6.84
CA LEU A 27 -3.71 15.79 -7.49
C LEU A 27 -3.27 14.66 -6.56
N GLN A 28 -4.16 13.71 -6.33
CA GLN A 28 -3.80 12.53 -5.52
C GLN A 28 -2.57 11.85 -6.10
N PRO A 29 -1.68 11.28 -5.26
CA PRO A 29 -0.49 10.57 -5.71
C PRO A 29 -0.83 9.49 -6.72
N GLN A 30 -0.41 9.66 -7.97
CA GLN A 30 -0.72 8.77 -9.09
C GLN A 30 0.43 8.76 -10.11
N ASP A 31 0.47 7.71 -10.92
CA ASP A 31 1.33 7.61 -12.11
C ASP A 31 0.68 6.69 -13.13
N ILE A 32 -0.22 7.27 -13.93
CA ILE A 32 -1.00 6.52 -14.92
C ILE A 32 -0.09 5.90 -16.00
N GLY A 33 1.02 6.58 -16.32
CA GLY A 33 2.00 6.04 -17.27
C GLY A 33 2.64 4.75 -16.74
N LEU A 34 3.03 4.75 -15.46
CA LEU A 34 3.62 3.59 -14.82
C LEU A 34 2.60 2.45 -14.63
N GLU A 35 1.33 2.77 -14.36
CA GLU A 35 0.25 1.78 -14.31
C GLU A 35 0.11 1.04 -15.65
N ARG A 36 0.17 1.76 -16.77
CA ARG A 36 0.13 1.17 -18.11
C ARG A 36 1.32 0.25 -18.37
N VAL A 37 2.52 0.66 -17.95
CA VAL A 37 3.74 -0.16 -18.09
C VAL A 37 3.61 -1.46 -17.30
N VAL A 38 3.12 -1.40 -16.06
CA VAL A 38 2.92 -2.61 -15.23
C VAL A 38 1.87 -3.52 -15.83
N LEU A 39 0.71 -3.00 -16.24
CA LEU A 39 -0.34 -3.80 -16.88
C LEU A 39 0.13 -4.42 -18.19
N GLY A 40 0.87 -3.66 -19.00
CA GLY A 40 1.47 -4.16 -20.25
C GLY A 40 2.46 -5.29 -19.99
N ALA A 41 3.32 -5.17 -18.98
CA ALA A 41 4.25 -6.22 -18.60
C ALA A 41 3.53 -7.52 -18.18
N LEU A 42 2.43 -7.40 -17.44
CA LEU A 42 1.60 -8.55 -17.03
C LEU A 42 0.91 -9.26 -18.21
N MET A 43 0.69 -8.57 -19.32
CA MET A 43 0.11 -9.14 -20.54
C MET A 43 1.15 -9.79 -21.46
N VAL A 44 2.43 -9.40 -21.33
CA VAL A 44 3.52 -9.86 -22.20
C VAL A 44 4.29 -11.03 -21.58
N ASP A 45 4.40 -11.05 -20.24
CA ASP A 45 5.20 -12.03 -19.50
C ASP A 45 4.32 -12.77 -18.49
N SER A 46 4.19 -14.07 -18.67
CA SER A 46 3.37 -14.95 -17.81
C SER A 46 3.89 -15.03 -16.37
N ASP A 47 5.18 -14.87 -16.16
CA ASP A 47 5.80 -14.99 -14.83
C ASP A 47 5.76 -13.68 -14.05
N ALA A 48 5.51 -12.58 -14.75
CA ALA A 48 5.48 -11.24 -14.18
C ALA A 48 4.46 -11.09 -13.05
N PHE A 49 3.32 -11.77 -13.15
CA PHE A 49 2.28 -11.70 -12.10
C PHE A 49 2.77 -12.26 -10.77
N SER A 50 3.48 -13.39 -10.77
CA SER A 50 3.99 -14.02 -9.54
C SER A 50 4.93 -13.09 -8.78
N MET A 51 5.72 -12.26 -9.50
CA MET A 51 6.68 -11.33 -8.92
C MET A 51 6.00 -10.15 -8.18
N VAL A 52 4.76 -9.78 -8.57
CA VAL A 52 4.11 -8.57 -8.06
C VAL A 52 2.77 -8.82 -7.36
N SER A 53 2.27 -10.05 -7.37
CA SER A 53 0.95 -10.42 -6.84
C SER A 53 0.77 -10.08 -5.35
N GLU A 54 1.83 -10.13 -4.57
CA GLU A 54 1.80 -9.78 -3.14
C GLU A 54 1.82 -8.26 -2.91
N MET A 55 2.40 -7.49 -3.85
CA MET A 55 2.55 -6.03 -3.73
C MET A 55 1.36 -5.28 -4.31
N LEU A 56 0.72 -5.82 -5.36
CA LEU A 56 -0.32 -5.15 -6.10
C LEU A 56 -1.70 -5.72 -5.76
N LYS A 57 -2.66 -4.81 -5.63
CA LYS A 57 -4.10 -5.10 -5.52
C LYS A 57 -4.83 -4.23 -6.56
N PRO A 58 -6.07 -4.54 -6.93
CA PRO A 58 -6.86 -3.65 -7.81
C PRO A 58 -6.88 -2.20 -7.30
N SER A 59 -7.01 -1.99 -5.98
CA SER A 59 -6.99 -0.66 -5.34
C SER A 59 -5.64 0.06 -5.40
N THR A 60 -4.56 -0.61 -5.78
CA THR A 60 -3.25 0.01 -5.99
C THR A 60 -3.26 0.94 -7.20
N PHE A 61 -4.07 0.64 -8.20
CA PHE A 61 -4.22 1.45 -9.40
C PHE A 61 -5.13 2.64 -9.13
N TYR A 62 -4.75 3.81 -9.63
CA TYR A 62 -5.55 5.03 -9.50
C TYR A 62 -6.68 5.07 -10.52
N GLU A 63 -6.37 4.72 -11.77
CA GLU A 63 -7.32 4.74 -12.88
C GLU A 63 -8.34 3.59 -12.76
N PRO A 64 -9.66 3.84 -12.70
CA PRO A 64 -10.66 2.79 -12.52
C PRO A 64 -10.63 1.69 -13.58
N ARG A 65 -10.30 2.05 -14.85
CA ARG A 65 -10.17 1.05 -15.92
C ARG A 65 -8.96 0.13 -15.69
N HIS A 66 -7.86 0.63 -15.12
CA HIS A 66 -6.69 -0.17 -14.77
C HIS A 66 -6.98 -1.13 -13.62
N GLN A 67 -7.79 -0.71 -12.64
CA GLN A 67 -8.28 -1.58 -11.57
C GLN A 67 -9.03 -2.79 -12.14
N LYS A 68 -9.92 -2.56 -13.13
CA LYS A 68 -10.68 -3.63 -13.78
C LYS A 68 -9.82 -4.55 -14.64
N ILE A 69 -8.83 -4.02 -15.32
CA ILE A 69 -7.86 -4.83 -16.08
C ILE A 69 -7.07 -5.73 -15.12
N TYR A 70 -6.56 -5.16 -14.02
CA TYR A 70 -5.80 -5.94 -13.04
C TYR A 70 -6.67 -6.98 -12.33
N GLU A 71 -7.93 -6.67 -12.00
CA GLU A 71 -8.90 -7.60 -11.43
C GLU A 71 -9.12 -8.82 -12.34
N ALA A 72 -9.27 -8.59 -13.64
CA ALA A 72 -9.38 -9.66 -14.63
C ALA A 72 -8.11 -10.52 -14.71
N ILE A 73 -6.92 -9.88 -14.74
CA ILE A 73 -5.62 -10.57 -14.74
C ILE A 73 -5.48 -11.42 -13.46
N GLN A 74 -5.78 -10.87 -12.30
CA GLN A 74 -5.73 -11.57 -11.02
C GLN A 74 -6.63 -12.80 -11.01
N LYS A 75 -7.87 -12.68 -11.48
CA LYS A 75 -8.83 -13.77 -11.58
C LYS A 75 -8.31 -14.88 -12.51
N MET A 76 -7.79 -14.51 -13.69
CA MET A 76 -7.24 -15.48 -14.64
C MET A 76 -6.06 -16.25 -14.07
N ASN A 77 -5.16 -15.57 -13.33
CA ASN A 77 -4.04 -16.23 -12.66
C ASN A 77 -4.51 -17.17 -11.54
N MET A 78 -5.53 -16.80 -10.75
CA MET A 78 -6.12 -17.69 -9.73
C MET A 78 -6.75 -18.94 -10.33
N GLU A 79 -7.25 -18.85 -11.57
CA GLU A 79 -7.80 -19.95 -12.35
C GLU A 79 -6.73 -20.71 -13.16
N GLU A 80 -5.44 -20.40 -12.98
CA GLU A 80 -4.29 -20.95 -13.73
C GLU A 80 -4.44 -20.85 -15.25
N ARG A 81 -5.09 -19.78 -15.70
CA ARG A 81 -5.31 -19.51 -17.13
C ARG A 81 -4.24 -18.57 -17.68
N PRO A 82 -3.76 -18.81 -18.92
CA PRO A 82 -2.77 -17.95 -19.53
C PRO A 82 -3.32 -16.54 -19.73
N VAL A 83 -2.50 -15.53 -19.39
CA VAL A 83 -2.82 -14.12 -19.55
C VAL A 83 -2.14 -13.61 -20.81
N ASP A 84 -2.93 -13.31 -21.83
CA ASP A 84 -2.54 -12.61 -23.04
C ASP A 84 -3.65 -11.65 -23.46
N ILE A 85 -3.42 -10.82 -24.47
CA ILE A 85 -4.40 -9.82 -24.93
C ILE A 85 -5.74 -10.47 -25.31
N MET A 86 -5.72 -11.62 -26.00
CA MET A 86 -6.94 -12.26 -26.51
C MET A 86 -7.75 -12.88 -25.39
N THR A 87 -7.08 -13.58 -24.49
CA THR A 87 -7.71 -14.20 -23.31
C THR A 87 -8.26 -13.14 -22.35
N LEU A 88 -7.53 -12.04 -22.17
CA LEU A 88 -7.96 -10.92 -21.33
C LEU A 88 -9.16 -10.17 -21.92
N VAL A 89 -9.19 -9.92 -23.24
CA VAL A 89 -10.37 -9.36 -23.93
C VAL A 89 -11.59 -10.24 -23.72
N ASN A 90 -11.44 -11.56 -23.84
CA ASN A 90 -12.53 -12.50 -23.61
C ASN A 90 -13.02 -12.47 -22.16
N GLU A 91 -12.09 -12.43 -21.18
CA GLU A 91 -12.46 -12.35 -19.77
C GLU A 91 -13.18 -11.04 -19.43
N LEU A 92 -12.66 -9.89 -19.87
CA LEU A 92 -13.31 -8.59 -19.68
C LEU A 92 -14.68 -8.51 -20.37
N THR A 93 -14.85 -9.18 -21.51
CA THR A 93 -16.15 -9.30 -22.18
C THR A 93 -17.15 -10.11 -21.35
N LYS A 94 -16.72 -11.24 -20.78
CA LYS A 94 -17.53 -12.04 -19.85
C LYS A 94 -17.92 -11.28 -18.59
N MET A 95 -17.03 -10.44 -18.10
CA MET A 95 -17.29 -9.58 -16.94
C MET A 95 -18.20 -8.37 -17.30
N GLY A 96 -18.45 -8.10 -18.59
CA GLY A 96 -19.21 -6.93 -19.04
C GLY A 96 -18.45 -5.61 -18.90
N GLU A 97 -17.12 -5.65 -18.74
CA GLU A 97 -16.28 -4.47 -18.46
C GLU A 97 -15.45 -4.01 -19.66
N ILE A 98 -15.50 -4.73 -20.80
CA ILE A 98 -14.64 -4.45 -21.95
C ILE A 98 -14.80 -3.03 -22.48
N ASP A 99 -16.01 -2.49 -22.55
CA ASP A 99 -16.25 -1.13 -23.03
C ASP A 99 -15.75 -0.07 -22.04
N ARG A 100 -15.85 -0.34 -20.73
CA ARG A 100 -15.38 0.56 -19.68
C ARG A 100 -13.87 0.68 -19.62
N VAL A 101 -13.15 -0.38 -19.96
CA VAL A 101 -11.69 -0.36 -20.01
C VAL A 101 -11.14 0.27 -21.29
N GLY A 102 -11.99 0.55 -22.26
CA GLY A 102 -11.59 1.17 -23.53
C GLY A 102 -11.43 0.18 -24.70
N GLY A 103 -11.98 -1.04 -24.56
CA GLY A 103 -12.00 -2.07 -25.59
C GLY A 103 -10.64 -2.73 -25.85
N ALA A 104 -10.62 -3.64 -26.81
CA ALA A 104 -9.40 -4.36 -27.20
C ALA A 104 -8.29 -3.42 -27.70
N ALA A 105 -8.64 -2.30 -28.34
CA ALA A 105 -7.67 -1.33 -28.85
C ALA A 105 -6.82 -0.72 -27.71
N TYR A 106 -7.43 -0.44 -26.55
CA TYR A 106 -6.70 0.08 -25.39
C TYR A 106 -5.74 -0.95 -24.80
N LEU A 107 -6.15 -2.21 -24.71
CA LEU A 107 -5.28 -3.29 -24.24
C LEU A 107 -4.10 -3.52 -25.17
N MET A 108 -4.32 -3.44 -26.50
CA MET A 108 -3.26 -3.51 -27.49
C MET A 108 -2.28 -2.34 -27.36
N ASP A 109 -2.79 -1.13 -27.14
CA ASP A 109 -1.95 0.07 -26.94
C ASP A 109 -1.06 -0.08 -25.69
N ILE A 110 -1.62 -0.51 -24.57
CA ILE A 110 -0.85 -0.77 -23.33
C ILE A 110 0.22 -1.84 -23.55
N SER A 111 -0.14 -2.97 -24.14
CA SER A 111 0.79 -4.07 -24.37
C SER A 111 1.93 -3.70 -25.33
N SER A 112 1.64 -2.90 -26.36
CA SER A 112 2.64 -2.48 -27.35
C SER A 112 3.71 -1.54 -26.81
N GLN A 113 3.46 -0.88 -25.67
CA GLN A 113 4.40 0.05 -25.03
C GLN A 113 5.47 -0.66 -24.19
N VAL A 114 5.32 -1.95 -23.96
CA VAL A 114 6.21 -2.72 -23.07
C VAL A 114 6.95 -3.77 -23.90
N ALA A 115 8.28 -3.67 -23.91
CA ALA A 115 9.14 -4.66 -24.56
C ALA A 115 9.62 -5.77 -23.61
N SER A 116 9.58 -5.53 -22.28
CA SER A 116 10.12 -6.47 -21.29
C SER A 116 9.55 -6.16 -19.89
N ALA A 117 9.34 -7.22 -19.11
CA ALA A 117 8.95 -7.12 -17.68
C ALA A 117 10.15 -7.00 -16.71
N ALA A 118 11.37 -6.81 -17.19
CA ALA A 118 12.62 -6.89 -16.41
C ALA A 118 12.65 -6.02 -15.13
N HIS A 119 11.86 -4.95 -15.05
CA HIS A 119 11.83 -4.03 -13.91
C HIS A 119 10.46 -3.96 -13.24
N ILE A 120 9.61 -4.95 -13.44
CA ILE A 120 8.22 -4.90 -12.99
C ILE A 120 8.10 -4.77 -11.46
N GLU A 121 8.95 -5.43 -10.70
CA GLU A 121 8.96 -5.30 -9.23
C GLU A 121 9.24 -3.88 -8.76
N TYR A 122 10.21 -3.22 -9.38
CA TYR A 122 10.54 -1.83 -9.07
C TYR A 122 9.37 -0.89 -9.39
N HIS A 123 8.73 -1.09 -10.55
CA HIS A 123 7.56 -0.33 -10.95
C HIS A 123 6.35 -0.59 -10.04
N ALA A 124 6.11 -1.84 -9.68
CA ALA A 124 5.05 -2.22 -8.74
C ALA A 124 5.26 -1.59 -7.37
N ARG A 125 6.50 -1.54 -6.88
CA ARG A 125 6.84 -0.88 -5.61
C ARG A 125 6.51 0.61 -5.62
N ILE A 126 6.79 1.31 -6.72
CA ILE A 126 6.43 2.74 -6.86
C ILE A 126 4.91 2.90 -6.83
N LEU A 127 4.15 2.05 -7.53
CA LEU A 127 2.69 2.10 -7.51
C LEU A 127 2.13 1.82 -6.11
N ALA A 128 2.67 0.83 -5.41
CA ALA A 128 2.29 0.50 -4.04
C ALA A 128 2.55 1.68 -3.08
N GLN A 129 3.70 2.37 -3.22
CA GLN A 129 3.98 3.58 -2.44
C GLN A 129 2.97 4.70 -2.71
N LYS A 130 2.60 4.94 -3.97
CA LYS A 130 1.57 5.93 -4.33
C LYS A 130 0.19 5.55 -3.79
N ALA A 131 -0.16 4.27 -3.82
CA ALA A 131 -1.39 3.78 -3.21
C ALA A 131 -1.42 3.99 -1.70
N LEU A 132 -0.32 3.69 -1.00
CA LEU A 132 -0.17 3.95 0.43
C LEU A 132 -0.31 5.44 0.76
N GLN A 133 0.30 6.32 -0.05
CA GLN A 133 0.14 7.77 0.12
C GLN A 133 -1.34 8.20 0.00
N ARG A 134 -2.09 7.64 -0.96
CA ARG A 134 -3.54 7.90 -1.08
C ARG A 134 -4.32 7.41 0.14
N GLN A 135 -3.99 6.21 0.64
CA GLN A 135 -4.64 5.66 1.83
C GLN A 135 -4.38 6.53 3.06
N LEU A 136 -3.15 7.03 3.24
CA LEU A 136 -2.80 7.95 4.33
C LEU A 136 -3.52 9.30 4.21
N ILE A 137 -3.68 9.82 2.99
CA ILE A 137 -4.45 11.06 2.76
C ILE A 137 -5.92 10.84 3.12
N HIS A 138 -6.48 9.70 2.72
CA HIS A 138 -7.88 9.35 3.03
C HIS A 138 -8.09 9.22 4.54
N TYR A 139 -7.24 8.43 5.19
CA TYR A 139 -7.22 8.26 6.64
C TYR A 139 -7.16 9.62 7.38
N ALA A 140 -6.23 10.49 7.00
CA ALA A 140 -6.10 11.80 7.63
C ALA A 140 -7.36 12.66 7.45
N SER A 141 -7.99 12.62 6.27
CA SER A 141 -9.24 13.35 5.99
C SER A 141 -10.44 12.79 6.77
N ASP A 142 -10.49 11.48 6.95
CA ASP A 142 -11.55 10.83 7.73
C ASP A 142 -11.44 11.17 9.21
N ILE A 143 -10.23 11.11 9.77
CA ILE A 143 -9.99 11.51 11.16
C ILE A 143 -10.29 13.00 11.35
N GLU A 144 -9.85 13.86 10.43
CA GLU A 144 -10.20 15.29 10.47
C GLU A 144 -11.71 15.51 10.49
N THR A 145 -12.44 14.81 9.61
CA THR A 145 -13.90 14.94 9.52
C THR A 145 -14.60 14.50 10.81
N GLN A 146 -14.17 13.37 11.39
CA GLN A 146 -14.72 12.84 12.63
C GLN A 146 -14.38 13.74 13.85
N ALA A 147 -13.21 14.36 13.86
CA ALA A 147 -12.79 15.25 14.94
C ALA A 147 -13.58 16.58 14.97
N PHE A 148 -14.21 16.99 13.87
CA PHE A 148 -15.12 18.13 13.83
C PHE A 148 -16.55 17.78 14.24
N ASP A 149 -16.88 16.49 14.35
CA ASP A 149 -18.21 16.04 14.77
C ASP A 149 -18.27 15.94 16.31
N GLU A 150 -18.93 16.94 16.94
CA GLU A 150 -19.10 16.99 18.40
C GLU A 150 -19.89 15.81 19.00
N SER A 151 -20.53 14.99 18.17
CA SER A 151 -21.26 13.80 18.60
C SER A 151 -20.38 12.57 18.79
N VAL A 152 -19.15 12.59 18.27
CA VAL A 152 -18.18 11.50 18.35
C VAL A 152 -17.41 11.59 19.66
N ASP A 153 -17.36 10.48 20.42
CA ASP A 153 -16.54 10.41 21.62
C ASP A 153 -15.05 10.42 21.28
N VAL A 154 -14.28 11.24 21.98
CA VAL A 154 -12.84 11.42 21.71
C VAL A 154 -12.04 10.15 21.95
N ASP A 155 -12.39 9.36 22.97
CA ASP A 155 -11.70 8.10 23.28
C ASP A 155 -11.99 7.04 22.21
N GLU A 156 -13.23 6.99 21.68
CA GLU A 156 -13.59 6.12 20.55
C GLU A 156 -12.85 6.53 19.28
N LEU A 157 -12.77 7.85 19.01
CA LEU A 157 -12.04 8.37 17.85
C LEU A 157 -10.55 8.01 17.91
N MET A 158 -9.92 8.12 19.09
CA MET A 158 -8.52 7.76 19.27
C MET A 158 -8.28 6.26 19.04
N GLN A 159 -9.14 5.39 19.58
CA GLN A 159 -9.04 3.95 19.36
C GLN A 159 -9.20 3.58 17.87
N HIS A 160 -10.16 4.21 17.19
CA HIS A 160 -10.37 4.02 15.76
C HIS A 160 -9.14 4.46 14.94
N ALA A 161 -8.58 5.63 15.24
CA ALA A 161 -7.39 6.16 14.58
C ALA A 161 -6.18 5.23 14.73
N GLU A 162 -5.93 4.73 15.95
CA GLU A 162 -4.84 3.80 16.24
C GLU A 162 -5.01 2.47 15.48
N ALA A 163 -6.22 1.90 15.50
CA ALA A 163 -6.50 0.63 14.84
C ALA A 163 -6.33 0.71 13.32
N GLU A 164 -6.79 1.79 12.71
CA GLU A 164 -6.69 1.99 11.27
C GLU A 164 -5.24 2.25 10.84
N LEU A 165 -4.51 3.10 11.57
CA LEU A 165 -3.08 3.34 11.32
C LEU A 165 -2.25 2.06 11.46
N PHE A 166 -2.56 1.24 12.47
CA PHE A 166 -1.92 -0.06 12.64
C PHE A 166 -2.17 -1.00 11.46
N THR A 167 -3.41 -1.02 10.97
CA THR A 167 -3.78 -1.82 9.78
C THR A 167 -3.02 -1.38 8.53
N LEU A 168 -2.90 -0.07 8.30
CA LEU A 168 -2.13 0.51 7.20
C LEU A 168 -0.64 0.14 7.33
N SER A 169 -0.08 0.22 8.54
CA SER A 169 1.30 -0.15 8.81
C SER A 169 1.57 -1.63 8.57
N GLN A 170 0.70 -2.52 9.06
CA GLN A 170 0.86 -3.97 8.86
C GLN A 170 0.80 -4.37 7.39
N ASN A 171 -0.12 -3.78 6.62
CA ASN A 171 -0.23 -4.06 5.20
C ASN A 171 1.03 -3.65 4.42
N ASN A 172 1.74 -2.64 4.89
CA ASN A 172 3.00 -2.18 4.28
C ASN A 172 4.20 -3.04 4.71
N THR A 173 4.23 -3.50 5.97
CA THR A 173 5.38 -4.26 6.52
C THR A 173 5.48 -5.68 5.94
N LYS A 174 4.40 -6.25 5.44
CA LYS A 174 4.43 -7.54 4.73
C LYS A 174 5.25 -7.51 3.43
N GLN A 175 5.62 -6.32 2.94
CA GLN A 175 6.43 -6.14 1.73
C GLN A 175 7.94 -6.06 2.00
N ASP A 176 8.39 -5.94 3.24
CA ASP A 176 9.79 -5.98 3.62
C ASP A 176 10.23 -7.43 3.90
N TYR A 177 10.32 -8.23 2.84
CA TYR A 177 11.09 -9.48 2.91
C TYR A 177 12.56 -9.09 3.10
N THR A 178 13.05 -9.21 4.32
CA THR A 178 14.49 -9.23 4.56
C THR A 178 15.03 -10.42 3.81
N GLN A 179 15.87 -10.18 2.81
CA GLN A 179 16.53 -11.29 2.11
C GLN A 179 17.12 -12.22 3.16
N ILE A 180 16.76 -13.49 3.10
CA ILE A 180 17.20 -14.52 4.03
C ILE A 180 18.74 -14.62 4.12
N ASP A 181 19.44 -14.29 3.02
CA ASP A 181 20.90 -14.35 2.94
C ASP A 181 21.67 -13.56 4.03
N PRO A 182 21.36 -12.28 4.36
CA PRO A 182 22.05 -11.62 5.46
C PRO A 182 21.73 -12.25 6.81
N VAL A 183 20.48 -12.69 7.03
CA VAL A 183 20.07 -13.34 8.29
C VAL A 183 20.77 -14.69 8.46
N ILE A 184 20.91 -15.46 7.40
CA ILE A 184 21.66 -16.73 7.42
C ILE A 184 23.14 -16.46 7.66
N LYS A 185 23.74 -15.46 7.02
CA LYS A 185 25.15 -15.09 7.27
C LYS A 185 25.39 -14.69 8.72
N ASP A 186 24.53 -13.84 9.28
CA ASP A 186 24.62 -13.43 10.70
C ASP A 186 24.46 -14.63 11.63
N ALA A 187 23.50 -15.53 11.35
CA ALA A 187 23.32 -16.76 12.13
C ALA A 187 24.53 -17.70 12.05
N VAL A 188 25.11 -17.89 10.85
CA VAL A 188 26.32 -18.68 10.64
C VAL A 188 27.52 -18.05 11.34
N ASP A 189 27.69 -16.73 11.28
CA ASP A 189 28.75 -16.02 11.98
C ASP A 189 28.62 -16.13 13.51
N ILE A 190 27.40 -16.06 14.05
CA ILE A 190 27.13 -16.29 15.49
C ILE A 190 27.48 -17.73 15.85
N LEU A 191 27.08 -18.72 15.07
CA LEU A 191 27.40 -20.13 15.28
C LEU A 191 28.91 -20.39 15.19
N GLN A 192 29.60 -19.79 14.22
CA GLN A 192 31.06 -19.94 14.08
C GLN A 192 31.81 -19.28 15.24
N ARG A 193 31.34 -18.14 15.75
CA ARG A 193 31.90 -17.49 16.95
C ARG A 193 31.66 -18.34 18.20
N ALA A 194 30.46 -18.92 18.35
CA ALA A 194 30.14 -19.84 19.43
C ALA A 194 30.97 -21.13 19.37
N ALA A 195 31.19 -21.70 18.17
CA ALA A 195 32.03 -22.88 17.96
C ALA A 195 33.52 -22.64 18.23
N LYS A 196 34.03 -21.43 17.95
CA LYS A 196 35.41 -21.02 18.26
C LYS A 196 35.62 -20.75 19.76
N ASN A 197 34.57 -20.43 20.48
CA ASN A 197 34.57 -20.20 21.94
C ASN A 197 34.24 -21.46 22.73
N SER A 198 34.81 -22.59 22.36
CA SER A 198 34.62 -23.89 23.04
C SER A 198 35.20 -23.94 24.47
N GLY A 199 34.80 -22.99 25.31
CA GLY A 199 35.22 -22.90 26.71
C GLY A 199 34.99 -21.52 27.34
N GLY A 200 34.43 -20.58 26.60
CA GLY A 200 34.12 -19.24 27.08
C GLY A 200 32.63 -19.02 27.33
N LEU A 201 32.31 -18.27 28.37
CA LEU A 201 30.96 -17.79 28.68
C LEU A 201 30.37 -17.01 27.51
N THR A 202 29.12 -17.28 27.15
CA THR A 202 28.37 -16.60 26.10
C THR A 202 27.80 -15.24 26.57
N GLY A 203 28.16 -14.77 27.77
CA GLY A 203 27.70 -13.50 28.37
C GLY A 203 28.80 -12.80 29.18
N ILE A 204 28.43 -11.71 29.85
CA ILE A 204 29.30 -10.96 30.76
C ILE A 204 29.59 -11.85 31.99
N PRO A 205 30.90 -12.19 32.26
CA PRO A 205 31.26 -13.01 33.37
C PRO A 205 30.91 -12.32 34.71
N THR A 206 30.34 -13.07 35.65
CA THR A 206 30.02 -12.55 36.97
C THR A 206 31.26 -12.45 37.88
N GLY A 207 32.39 -13.02 37.45
CA GLY A 207 33.63 -13.13 38.24
C GLY A 207 33.65 -14.29 39.22
N TYR A 208 32.58 -15.07 39.33
CA TYR A 208 32.51 -16.28 40.17
C TYR A 208 32.46 -17.53 39.28
N THR A 209 33.58 -18.20 39.16
CA THR A 209 33.76 -19.36 38.27
C THR A 209 32.76 -20.51 38.49
N GLY A 210 32.25 -20.69 39.72
CA GLY A 210 31.24 -21.68 40.03
C GLY A 210 29.83 -21.33 39.54
N LEU A 211 29.48 -20.05 39.54
CA LEU A 211 28.20 -19.51 39.08
C LEU A 211 28.16 -19.45 37.54
N ASP A 212 29.27 -19.08 36.98
CA ASP A 212 29.42 -18.94 35.52
C ASP A 212 29.31 -20.31 34.83
N ARG A 213 29.88 -21.38 35.40
CA ARG A 213 29.76 -22.77 34.96
C ARG A 213 28.33 -23.34 35.03
N HIS A 214 27.53 -22.89 36.01
CA HIS A 214 26.15 -23.38 36.19
C HIS A 214 25.17 -22.68 35.26
N ARG A 215 25.46 -21.44 34.88
CA ARG A 215 24.63 -20.65 33.97
C ARG A 215 24.75 -21.14 32.51
N ASP A 216 25.94 -21.52 32.07
CA ASP A 216 26.16 -22.07 30.70
C ASP A 216 25.48 -23.42 30.47
N ARG A 217 25.25 -24.23 31.51
CA ARG A 217 24.55 -25.51 31.40
C ARG A 217 23.04 -25.39 31.19
N LYS A 218 22.42 -24.24 31.48
CA LYS A 218 20.96 -24.04 31.37
C LYS A 218 20.50 -23.33 30.07
N SER A 219 21.41 -22.86 29.23
CA SER A 219 21.06 -22.21 27.95
C SER A 219 21.17 -23.10 26.73
N VAL A 220 21.23 -24.43 26.92
CA VAL A 220 21.12 -25.43 25.83
C VAL A 220 19.85 -26.24 26.10
N VAL A 221 18.69 -25.65 25.87
CA VAL A 221 17.40 -26.30 25.57
C VAL A 221 16.67 -25.45 24.56
#